data_7a2010a7ed48f60862b5732342a84dd1
#
_entry.id   7a2010a7ed48f60862b5732342a84dd1
#
_cell.length_a   1.000
_cell.length_b   1.000
_cell.length_c   1.000
_cell.angle_alpha   90.00
_cell.angle_beta   90.00
_cell.angle_gamma   90.00
#
_symmetry.space_group_name_H-M   'P 1'
#
loop_
_entity.id
_entity.type
_entity.pdbx_description
1 polymer ?
#
loop_
_entity_poly.entity_id
_entity_poly.type
_entity_poly.pdbx_seq_one_letter_code
_entity_poly.pdbx_strand_id
1 'polypeptide(L)'
;MGKEISRIRLNRLYSESNIFEEISFHDGVNIILGEKYDDSSVKGRKTNGVGKSMSIEFLDFGFLNDYEKSRIAKIPKEVFPLEENVILDLDIGDEAITIKRNRKQADQPVIIREGRTVSFDKLQDAREYLTGLIFPKLNGKKVPSFRNLFSILMRDERSEFTDIIKCHDLTKKIPDDLSAHLFL
;
A
#
# COMPACT_ATOMS: atom_id res chain seq x y z
N MET A 1 16.90 25.74 2.65
CA MET A 1 16.92 24.64 3.65
C MET A 1 16.01 23.55 3.09
N GLY A 2 16.57 22.51 2.49
CA GLY A 2 15.79 21.43 1.85
C GLY A 2 14.91 20.72 2.89
N LYS A 3 13.70 20.39 2.50
CA LYS A 3 12.81 19.52 3.28
C LYS A 3 13.50 18.15 3.35
N GLU A 4 13.89 17.70 4.51
CA GLU A 4 14.47 16.37 4.66
C GLU A 4 13.33 15.38 4.77
N ILE A 5 13.08 14.68 3.69
CA ILE A 5 12.08 13.61 3.58
C ILE A 5 12.88 12.29 3.64
N SER A 6 12.50 11.40 4.53
CA SER A 6 13.10 10.08 4.59
C SER A 6 12.72 9.27 3.35
N ARG A 7 13.70 8.62 2.71
CA ARG A 7 13.44 7.73 1.58
C ARG A 7 12.64 6.52 2.06
N ILE A 8 11.63 6.13 1.29
CA ILE A 8 10.88 4.89 1.50
C ILE A 8 11.42 3.86 0.48
N ARG A 9 11.78 2.67 0.95
CA ARG A 9 12.17 1.53 0.13
C ARG A 9 11.29 0.34 0.48
N LEU A 10 10.65 -0.23 -0.52
CA LEU A 10 9.91 -1.48 -0.36
C LEU A 10 10.89 -2.65 -0.37
N ASN A 11 10.70 -3.61 0.52
CA ASN A 11 11.50 -4.81 0.57
C ASN A 11 10.66 -6.05 0.20
N ARG A 12 9.54 -6.29 0.90
CA ARG A 12 8.72 -7.48 0.66
C ARG A 12 7.24 -7.22 0.96
N LEU A 13 6.37 -7.88 0.21
CA LEU A 13 4.93 -7.99 0.48
C LEU A 13 4.54 -9.46 0.48
N TYR A 14 3.94 -9.95 1.56
CA TYR A 14 3.57 -11.36 1.70
C TYR A 14 2.40 -11.54 2.68
N SER A 15 1.84 -12.74 2.72
CA SER A 15 0.87 -13.15 3.75
C SER A 15 1.55 -14.08 4.76
N GLU A 16 1.14 -14.00 6.02
CA GLU A 16 1.79 -14.73 7.12
C GLU A 16 1.82 -16.24 6.91
N SER A 17 0.72 -16.78 6.35
CA SER A 17 0.59 -18.22 6.03
C SER A 17 0.87 -18.54 4.56
N ASN A 18 1.54 -17.66 3.81
CA ASN A 18 1.87 -17.84 2.39
C ASN A 18 0.64 -18.16 1.50
N ILE A 19 -0.48 -17.49 1.74
CA ILE A 19 -1.71 -17.67 0.93
C ILE A 19 -1.53 -17.10 -0.48
N PHE A 20 -0.70 -16.08 -0.64
CA PHE A 20 -0.23 -15.61 -1.94
C PHE A 20 1.30 -15.60 -1.97
N GLU A 21 1.85 -15.69 -3.17
CA GLU A 21 3.29 -15.71 -3.40
C GLU A 21 3.94 -14.39 -2.92
N GLU A 22 5.06 -14.51 -2.21
CA GLU A 22 5.83 -13.36 -1.74
C GLU A 22 6.30 -12.52 -2.91
N ILE A 23 6.12 -11.21 -2.81
CA ILE A 23 6.64 -10.23 -3.75
C ILE A 23 7.84 -9.55 -3.11
N SER A 24 9.03 -9.88 -3.62
CA SER A 24 10.27 -9.21 -3.25
C SER A 24 10.53 -8.01 -4.16
N PHE A 25 10.86 -6.86 -3.58
CA PHE A 25 11.17 -5.64 -4.31
C PHE A 25 12.68 -5.39 -4.34
N HIS A 26 13.15 -4.90 -5.47
CA HIS A 26 14.55 -4.52 -5.70
C HIS A 26 14.66 -3.01 -5.97
N ASP A 27 15.87 -2.47 -5.85
CA ASP A 27 16.13 -1.09 -6.25
C ASP A 27 15.86 -0.91 -7.76
N GLY A 28 15.24 0.21 -8.12
CA GLY A 28 14.88 0.53 -9.50
C GLY A 28 13.48 0.05 -9.89
N VAL A 29 13.32 -0.38 -11.13
CA VAL A 29 12.02 -0.77 -11.69
C VAL A 29 11.70 -2.22 -11.34
N ASN A 30 10.53 -2.45 -10.73
CA ASN A 30 9.99 -3.77 -10.44
C ASN A 30 8.79 -4.02 -11.36
N ILE A 31 8.77 -5.15 -12.04
CA ILE A 31 7.71 -5.52 -13.00
C ILE A 31 7.05 -6.80 -12.52
N ILE A 32 5.74 -6.75 -12.24
CA ILE A 32 4.94 -7.92 -11.91
C ILE A 32 4.26 -8.42 -13.19
N LEU A 33 4.70 -9.57 -13.67
CA LEU A 33 4.15 -10.19 -14.88
C LEU A 33 3.08 -11.22 -14.50
N GLY A 34 1.98 -11.21 -15.22
CA GLY A 34 1.02 -12.30 -15.18
C GLY A 34 1.36 -13.32 -16.25
N GLU A 35 1.86 -14.47 -15.85
CA GLU A 35 2.13 -15.56 -16.78
C GLU A 35 0.85 -16.34 -17.09
N LYS A 36 0.73 -16.79 -18.34
CA LYS A 36 -0.26 -17.79 -18.72
C LYS A 36 0.38 -19.16 -18.46
N TYR A 37 -0.15 -19.91 -17.53
CA TYR A 37 0.11 -21.36 -17.56
C TYR A 37 -0.57 -21.91 -18.82
N ASP A 38 0.25 -22.31 -19.77
CA ASP A 38 -0.18 -22.88 -21.04
C ASP A 38 -0.65 -24.32 -20.81
N ASP A 39 -1.89 -24.45 -20.35
CA ASP A 39 -2.60 -25.70 -20.52
C ASP A 39 -3.28 -25.59 -21.90
N SER A 40 -2.70 -26.25 -22.88
CA SER A 40 -3.01 -26.20 -24.32
C SER A 40 -4.45 -26.56 -24.69
N SER A 41 -5.32 -26.76 -23.71
CA SER A 41 -6.71 -27.19 -23.90
C SER A 41 -7.76 -26.08 -23.85
N VAL A 42 -7.43 -24.85 -23.46
CA VAL A 42 -8.43 -23.77 -23.36
C VAL A 42 -7.97 -22.52 -24.12
N LYS A 43 -8.33 -22.47 -25.40
CA LYS A 43 -8.24 -21.23 -26.20
C LYS A 43 -9.04 -20.12 -25.54
N GLY A 44 -8.37 -19.00 -25.15
CA GLY A 44 -9.04 -17.77 -24.78
C GLY A 44 -9.00 -17.38 -23.30
N ARG A 45 -8.25 -18.03 -22.42
CA ARG A 45 -8.03 -17.52 -21.06
C ARG A 45 -7.24 -16.20 -21.13
N LYS A 46 -7.95 -15.11 -20.83
CA LYS A 46 -7.35 -13.79 -20.66
C LYS A 46 -6.41 -13.82 -19.45
N THR A 47 -5.28 -13.14 -19.49
CA THR A 47 -4.38 -12.91 -18.35
C THR A 47 -5.03 -12.06 -17.23
N ASN A 48 -6.29 -11.69 -17.41
CA ASN A 48 -7.12 -11.04 -16.40
C ASN A 48 -7.53 -12.10 -15.37
N GLY A 49 -6.97 -12.05 -14.17
CA GLY A 49 -7.28 -13.01 -13.09
C GLY A 49 -6.06 -13.64 -12.43
N VAL A 50 -4.85 -13.34 -12.90
CA VAL A 50 -3.60 -13.84 -12.28
C VAL A 50 -3.10 -12.99 -11.09
N GLY A 51 -3.97 -12.19 -10.48
CA GLY A 51 -3.64 -11.49 -9.23
C GLY A 51 -2.88 -10.17 -9.35
N LYS A 52 -2.48 -9.71 -10.56
CA LYS A 52 -1.70 -8.46 -10.73
C LYS A 52 -2.31 -7.24 -10.05
N SER A 53 -3.60 -6.99 -10.28
CA SER A 53 -4.32 -5.88 -9.63
C SER A 53 -4.47 -6.10 -8.13
N MET A 54 -4.53 -7.36 -7.69
CA MET A 54 -4.61 -7.68 -6.26
C MET A 54 -3.29 -7.41 -5.54
N SER A 55 -2.14 -7.57 -6.19
CA SER A 55 -0.84 -7.22 -5.60
C SER A 55 -0.78 -5.73 -5.22
N ILE A 56 -1.30 -4.85 -6.09
CA ILE A 56 -1.40 -3.42 -5.79
C ILE A 56 -2.40 -3.15 -4.64
N GLU A 57 -3.53 -3.86 -4.62
CA GLU A 57 -4.51 -3.72 -3.54
C GLU A 57 -3.94 -4.18 -2.18
N PHE A 58 -3.17 -5.28 -2.16
CA PHE A 58 -2.49 -5.74 -0.95
C PHE A 58 -1.39 -4.75 -0.50
N LEU A 59 -0.64 -4.19 -1.45
CA LEU A 59 0.34 -3.16 -1.16
C LEU A 59 -0.33 -1.91 -0.57
N ASP A 60 -1.41 -1.44 -1.18
CA ASP A 60 -2.17 -0.27 -0.72
C ASP A 60 -2.81 -0.51 0.67
N PHE A 61 -3.28 -1.74 0.92
CA PHE A 61 -3.77 -2.16 2.23
C PHE A 61 -2.64 -2.17 3.26
N GLY A 62 -1.46 -2.70 2.93
CA GLY A 62 -0.26 -2.63 3.77
C GLY A 62 0.13 -1.18 4.09
N PHE A 63 -0.03 -0.27 3.14
CA PHE A 63 0.15 1.17 3.31
C PHE A 63 -1.06 1.88 3.94
N LEU A 64 -1.82 1.18 4.75
CA LEU A 64 -2.87 1.73 5.61
C LEU A 64 -4.04 2.38 4.88
N ASN A 65 -4.42 1.88 3.69
CA ASN A 65 -5.64 2.33 3.02
C ASN A 65 -6.90 1.90 3.79
N ASP A 66 -8.01 2.62 3.60
CA ASP A 66 -9.29 2.29 4.20
C ASP A 66 -9.76 0.91 3.71
N TYR A 67 -10.02 -0.01 4.65
CA TYR A 67 -10.38 -1.40 4.33
C TYR A 67 -11.69 -1.49 3.51
N GLU A 68 -12.71 -0.74 3.90
CA GLU A 68 -14.02 -0.76 3.24
C GLU A 68 -13.97 -0.34 1.77
N LYS A 69 -12.98 0.48 1.40
CA LYS A 69 -12.77 0.97 0.04
C LYS A 69 -11.91 0.03 -0.81
N SER A 70 -11.20 -0.91 -0.17
CA SER A 70 -10.31 -1.85 -0.85
C SER A 70 -11.08 -3.03 -1.45
N ARG A 71 -10.59 -3.55 -2.58
CA ARG A 71 -11.08 -4.81 -3.15
C ARG A 71 -10.81 -6.01 -2.25
N ILE A 72 -9.86 -5.91 -1.32
CA ILE A 72 -9.57 -6.95 -0.33
C ILE A 72 -10.79 -7.26 0.54
N ALA A 73 -11.62 -6.26 0.83
CA ALA A 73 -12.88 -6.45 1.56
C ALA A 73 -13.85 -7.42 0.85
N LYS A 74 -13.73 -7.56 -0.47
CA LYS A 74 -14.60 -8.39 -1.31
C LYS A 74 -14.08 -9.80 -1.52
N ILE A 75 -12.87 -10.14 -1.05
CA ILE A 75 -12.31 -11.48 -1.18
C ILE A 75 -13.08 -12.41 -0.22
N PRO A 76 -13.58 -13.57 -0.70
CA PRO A 76 -14.22 -14.55 0.18
C PRO A 76 -13.29 -14.97 1.31
N LYS A 77 -13.83 -15.16 2.52
CA LYS A 77 -13.04 -15.54 3.71
C LYS A 77 -12.41 -16.93 3.58
N GLU A 78 -12.96 -17.77 2.74
CA GLU A 78 -12.46 -19.11 2.42
C GLU A 78 -11.19 -19.06 1.56
N VAL A 79 -11.01 -17.95 0.78
CA VAL A 79 -9.84 -17.72 -0.07
C VAL A 79 -8.76 -16.95 0.68
N PHE A 80 -9.16 -15.94 1.44
CA PHE A 80 -8.24 -15.14 2.26
C PHE A 80 -8.89 -14.92 3.62
N PRO A 81 -8.53 -15.68 4.67
CA PRO A 81 -9.12 -15.61 6.00
C PRO A 81 -9.07 -14.19 6.60
N LEU A 82 -10.04 -13.88 7.47
CA LEU A 82 -10.12 -12.55 8.08
C LEU A 82 -8.95 -12.26 9.02
N GLU A 83 -8.43 -13.30 9.66
CA GLU A 83 -7.31 -13.25 10.62
C GLU A 83 -5.95 -13.24 9.93
N GLU A 84 -5.89 -13.58 8.64
CA GLU A 84 -4.63 -13.64 7.90
C GLU A 84 -4.00 -12.27 7.79
N ASN A 85 -2.74 -12.17 8.20
CA ASN A 85 -1.99 -10.93 8.12
C ASN A 85 -1.38 -10.73 6.73
N VAL A 86 -1.63 -9.57 6.16
CA VAL A 86 -0.80 -9.00 5.10
C VAL A 86 0.38 -8.31 5.76
N ILE A 87 1.57 -8.65 5.34
CA ILE A 87 2.82 -8.13 5.89
C ILE A 87 3.56 -7.36 4.81
N LEU A 88 3.93 -6.13 5.13
CA LEU A 88 4.71 -5.25 4.29
C LEU A 88 6.00 -4.88 5.02
N ASP A 89 7.14 -5.34 4.49
CA ASP A 89 8.46 -4.94 4.94
C ASP A 89 8.99 -3.81 4.06
N LEU A 90 9.45 -2.75 4.70
CA LEU A 90 10.01 -1.56 4.04
C LEU A 90 11.09 -0.91 4.92
N ASP A 91 11.89 -0.05 4.31
CA ASP A 91 12.77 0.84 5.05
C ASP A 91 12.25 2.28 4.95
N ILE A 92 12.36 3.04 6.04
CA ILE A 92 12.13 4.49 6.08
C ILE A 92 13.42 5.15 6.55
N GLY A 93 14.13 5.82 5.64
CA GLY A 93 15.50 6.21 5.89
C GLY A 93 16.38 4.98 6.06
N ASP A 94 17.05 4.87 7.21
CA ASP A 94 17.91 3.74 7.56
C ASP A 94 17.23 2.74 8.50
N GLU A 95 15.94 2.90 8.77
CA GLU A 95 15.20 2.09 9.73
C GLU A 95 14.31 1.05 9.04
N ALA A 96 14.45 -0.22 9.46
CA ALA A 96 13.59 -1.30 9.01
C ALA A 96 12.23 -1.26 9.72
N ILE A 97 11.16 -1.28 8.92
CA ILE A 97 9.78 -1.22 9.36
C ILE A 97 9.02 -2.41 8.79
N THR A 98 8.28 -3.11 9.64
CA THR A 98 7.31 -4.14 9.23
C THR A 98 5.92 -3.69 9.62
N ILE A 99 5.01 -3.63 8.67
CA ILE A 99 3.59 -3.33 8.90
C ILE A 99 2.80 -4.63 8.76
N LYS A 100 2.09 -5.03 9.82
CA LYS A 100 1.17 -6.18 9.84
C LYS A 100 -0.25 -5.70 9.94
N ARG A 101 -1.12 -6.25 9.09
CA ARG A 101 -2.52 -5.86 9.06
C ARG A 101 -3.40 -7.02 8.58
N ASN A 102 -4.50 -7.28 9.27
CA ASN A 102 -5.49 -8.27 8.86
C ASN A 102 -6.87 -7.64 8.63
N ARG A 103 -7.76 -8.41 8.05
CA ARG A 103 -9.12 -7.96 7.70
C ARG A 103 -10.06 -7.89 8.90
N LYS A 104 -9.80 -8.71 9.94
CA LYS A 104 -10.64 -8.79 11.14
C LYS A 104 -10.51 -7.54 12.00
N GLN A 105 -9.30 -7.00 12.08
CA GLN A 105 -8.94 -5.81 12.84
C GLN A 105 -8.28 -4.78 11.90
N ALA A 106 -8.95 -4.51 10.78
CA ALA A 106 -8.36 -3.73 9.70
C ALA A 106 -7.94 -2.30 10.11
N ASP A 107 -8.55 -1.74 11.15
CA ASP A 107 -8.23 -0.40 11.65
C ASP A 107 -7.22 -0.42 12.81
N GLN A 108 -6.75 -1.62 13.21
CA GLN A 108 -5.80 -1.83 14.29
C GLN A 108 -4.49 -2.45 13.76
N PRO A 109 -3.73 -1.72 12.94
CA PRO A 109 -2.47 -2.25 12.41
C PRO A 109 -1.42 -2.37 13.50
N VAL A 110 -0.46 -3.27 13.27
CA VAL A 110 0.74 -3.44 14.08
C VAL A 110 1.94 -3.01 13.27
N ILE A 111 2.78 -2.16 13.84
CA ILE A 111 4.04 -1.71 13.23
C ILE A 111 5.20 -2.20 14.09
N ILE A 112 6.15 -2.88 13.47
CA ILE A 112 7.39 -3.30 14.12
C ILE A 112 8.50 -2.40 13.59
N ARG A 113 9.21 -1.75 14.48
CA ARG A 113 10.35 -0.87 14.19
C ARG A 113 11.53 -1.28 15.05
N GLU A 114 12.66 -1.60 14.46
CA GLU A 114 13.87 -2.05 15.18
C GLU A 114 13.59 -3.14 16.23
N GLY A 115 12.73 -4.11 15.89
CA GLY A 115 12.32 -5.20 16.78
C GLY A 115 11.30 -4.81 17.86
N ARG A 116 10.90 -3.54 17.96
CA ARG A 116 9.89 -3.08 18.90
C ARG A 116 8.52 -3.06 18.22
N THR A 117 7.56 -3.72 18.86
CA THR A 117 6.18 -3.77 18.36
C THR A 117 5.36 -2.61 18.91
N VAL A 118 4.69 -1.90 18.02
CA VAL A 118 3.73 -0.82 18.35
C VAL A 118 2.39 -1.21 17.75
N SER A 119 1.38 -1.36 18.60
CA SER A 119 -0.01 -1.65 18.20
C SER A 119 -0.83 -0.37 18.24
N PHE A 120 -1.73 -0.22 17.30
CA PHE A 120 -2.60 0.96 17.19
C PHE A 120 -4.06 0.55 17.28
N ASP A 121 -4.85 1.27 18.08
CA ASP A 121 -6.29 1.07 18.18
C ASP A 121 -7.06 1.74 17.04
N LYS A 122 -6.43 2.68 16.34
CA LYS A 122 -7.01 3.42 15.21
C LYS A 122 -6.02 3.51 14.05
N LEU A 123 -6.56 3.32 12.86
CA LEU A 123 -5.80 3.44 11.63
C LEU A 123 -5.15 4.84 11.46
N GLN A 124 -5.84 5.89 11.93
CA GLN A 124 -5.34 7.26 11.85
C GLN A 124 -4.06 7.46 12.68
N ASP A 125 -3.97 6.89 13.87
CA ASP A 125 -2.80 7.00 14.74
C ASP A 125 -1.58 6.33 14.11
N ALA A 126 -1.77 5.19 13.45
CA ALA A 126 -0.72 4.52 12.69
C ALA A 126 -0.26 5.36 11.47
N ARG A 127 -1.19 6.02 10.78
CA ARG A 127 -0.87 6.93 9.67
C ARG A 127 -0.06 8.13 10.15
N GLU A 128 -0.40 8.70 11.29
CA GLU A 128 0.33 9.81 11.91
C GLU A 128 1.72 9.37 12.35
N TYR A 129 1.83 8.17 12.92
CA TYR A 129 3.12 7.58 13.28
C TYR A 129 4.04 7.44 12.06
N LEU A 130 3.56 6.84 10.96
CA LEU A 130 4.34 6.74 9.72
C LEU A 130 4.67 8.11 9.12
N THR A 131 3.73 9.07 9.18
CA THR A 131 3.98 10.44 8.73
C THR A 131 5.15 11.06 9.49
N GLY A 132 5.21 10.85 10.81
CA GLY A 132 6.31 11.32 11.64
C GLY A 132 7.67 10.72 11.30
N LEU A 133 7.71 9.45 10.88
CA LEU A 133 8.94 8.79 10.43
C LEU A 133 9.40 9.31 9.06
N ILE A 134 8.46 9.54 8.15
CA ILE A 134 8.76 10.01 6.79
C ILE A 134 9.17 11.48 6.78
N PHE A 135 8.57 12.30 7.67
CA PHE A 135 8.78 13.75 7.74
C PHE A 135 9.26 14.21 9.13
N PRO A 136 10.41 13.74 9.63
CA PRO A 136 10.82 13.96 11.02
C PRO A 136 11.06 15.44 11.37
N LYS A 137 11.37 16.30 10.40
CA LYS A 137 11.66 17.72 10.62
C LYS A 137 10.46 18.65 10.41
N LEU A 138 9.29 18.11 10.09
CA LEU A 138 8.09 18.91 9.80
C LEU A 138 7.09 18.94 10.96
N ASN A 139 7.48 18.48 12.15
CA ASN A 139 6.67 18.50 13.35
C ASN A 139 6.07 19.90 13.60
N GLY A 140 4.74 19.98 13.68
CA GLY A 140 3.99 21.22 13.94
C GLY A 140 3.63 22.06 12.71
N LYS A 141 4.01 21.67 11.48
CA LYS A 141 3.54 22.30 10.25
C LYS A 141 2.37 21.49 9.67
N LYS A 142 1.49 22.14 8.90
CA LYS A 142 0.44 21.44 8.12
C LYS A 142 1.11 20.60 7.03
N VAL A 143 1.39 19.34 7.34
CA VAL A 143 1.87 18.33 6.39
C VAL A 143 0.64 17.61 5.88
N PRO A 144 0.50 17.38 4.57
CA PRO A 144 -0.52 16.48 4.06
C PRO A 144 -0.37 15.10 4.73
N SER A 145 -1.49 14.43 4.96
CA SER A 145 -1.40 13.08 5.54
C SER A 145 -0.56 12.17 4.62
N PHE A 146 0.13 11.22 5.21
CA PHE A 146 0.86 10.19 4.47
C PHE A 146 0.02 9.61 3.32
N ARG A 147 -1.27 9.31 3.57
CA ARG A 147 -2.17 8.77 2.54
C ARG A 147 -2.44 9.73 1.38
N ASN A 148 -2.52 11.04 1.64
CA ASN A 148 -2.70 12.02 0.56
C ASN A 148 -1.45 12.11 -0.33
N LEU A 149 -0.26 12.01 0.26
CA LEU A 149 0.99 11.98 -0.51
C LEU A 149 1.14 10.68 -1.27
N PHE A 150 0.76 9.57 -0.64
CA PHE A 150 0.86 8.24 -1.23
C PHE A 150 -0.12 8.04 -2.40
N SER A 151 -1.27 8.69 -2.40
CA SER A 151 -2.24 8.63 -3.50
C SER A 151 -1.68 9.18 -4.82
N ILE A 152 -0.68 10.05 -4.78
CA ILE A 152 0.02 10.53 -5.98
C ILE A 152 0.97 9.45 -6.54
N LEU A 153 1.58 8.68 -5.65
CA LEU A 153 2.58 7.67 -6.00
C LEU A 153 1.94 6.35 -6.45
N MET A 154 0.77 6.01 -5.90
CA MET A 154 0.01 4.82 -6.26
C MET A 154 -1.14 5.16 -7.19
N ARG A 155 -1.07 4.63 -8.40
CA ARG A 155 -2.15 4.75 -9.39
C ARG A 155 -2.85 3.42 -9.56
N ASP A 156 -4.15 3.45 -9.52
CA ASP A 156 -5.02 2.33 -9.81
C ASP A 156 -5.90 2.62 -11.04
N GLU A 157 -6.78 1.69 -11.36
CA GLU A 157 -7.74 1.84 -12.46
C GLU A 157 -8.71 3.04 -12.26
N ARG A 158 -8.88 3.55 -11.04
CA ARG A 158 -9.78 4.67 -10.74
C ARG A 158 -9.21 6.01 -11.18
N SER A 159 -7.88 6.11 -11.24
CA SER A 159 -7.19 7.28 -11.79
C SER A 159 -7.06 7.23 -13.32
N GLU A 160 -7.55 6.16 -13.96
CA GLU A 160 -7.61 5.91 -15.40
C GLU A 160 -6.28 6.01 -16.16
N PHE A 161 -5.16 6.30 -15.51
CA PHE A 161 -3.81 6.45 -16.09
C PHE A 161 -3.73 7.43 -17.29
N THR A 162 -4.74 8.28 -17.47
CA THR A 162 -4.86 9.16 -18.65
C THR A 162 -4.06 10.44 -18.53
N ASP A 163 -3.69 10.83 -17.30
CA ASP A 163 -2.98 12.08 -17.02
C ASP A 163 -1.86 11.83 -16.01
N ILE A 164 -0.67 12.37 -16.27
CA ILE A 164 0.48 12.23 -15.36
C ILE A 164 0.30 13.08 -14.10
N ILE A 165 -0.41 14.18 -14.20
CA ILE A 165 -0.58 15.15 -13.11
C ILE A 165 -1.82 14.82 -12.27
N LYS A 166 -2.91 14.43 -12.93
CA LYS A 166 -4.17 14.11 -12.23
C LYS A 166 -4.13 12.69 -11.71
N CYS A 167 -3.88 12.56 -10.42
CA CYS A 167 -3.74 11.27 -9.72
C CYS A 167 -4.95 10.96 -8.83
N HIS A 168 -5.96 11.83 -8.80
CA HIS A 168 -7.15 11.67 -7.97
C HIS A 168 -8.15 10.67 -8.60
N ASP A 169 -9.00 10.14 -7.75
CA ASP A 169 -10.14 9.34 -8.17
C ASP A 169 -11.12 10.23 -8.95
N LEU A 170 -11.27 9.97 -10.26
CA LEU A 170 -12.11 10.77 -11.16
C LEU A 170 -13.61 10.71 -10.82
N THR A 171 -14.03 9.78 -9.95
CA THR A 171 -15.41 9.72 -9.45
C THR A 171 -15.69 10.77 -8.37
N LYS A 172 -14.66 11.37 -7.79
CA LYS A 172 -14.79 12.42 -6.77
C LYS A 172 -15.03 13.79 -7.39
N LYS A 173 -15.96 14.56 -6.79
CA LYS A 173 -16.26 15.94 -7.23
C LYS A 173 -15.12 16.92 -6.97
N ILE A 174 -14.32 16.69 -5.94
CA ILE A 174 -13.21 17.56 -5.55
C ILE A 174 -11.93 16.77 -5.63
N PRO A 175 -10.93 17.22 -6.42
CA PRO A 175 -9.62 16.61 -6.47
C PRO A 175 -8.97 16.62 -5.08
N ASP A 176 -8.46 15.48 -4.64
CA ASP A 176 -7.78 15.30 -3.35
C ASP A 176 -6.26 15.33 -3.45
N ASP A 177 -5.73 15.49 -4.66
CA ASP A 177 -4.31 15.49 -4.97
C ASP A 177 -3.65 16.88 -4.93
N LEU A 178 -4.43 17.97 -5.00
CA LEU A 178 -3.90 19.34 -5.09
C LEU A 178 -2.97 19.69 -3.92
N SER A 179 -3.38 19.40 -2.69
CA SER A 179 -2.57 19.70 -1.51
C SER A 179 -1.25 18.91 -1.46
N ALA A 180 -1.26 17.72 -2.00
CA ALA A 180 -0.10 16.86 -2.08
C ALA A 180 0.87 17.32 -3.17
N HIS A 181 0.39 17.72 -4.35
CA HIS A 181 1.21 18.32 -5.40
C HIS A 181 1.87 19.64 -4.98
N LEU A 182 1.16 20.47 -4.22
CA LEU A 182 1.73 21.73 -3.72
C LEU A 182 2.78 21.52 -2.61
N PHE A 183 2.78 20.33 -2.00
CA PHE A 183 3.72 19.98 -0.94
C PHE A 183 5.03 19.40 -1.48
N LEU A 184 4.97 18.56 -2.52
CA LEU A 184 6.11 17.93 -3.20
C LEU A 184 6.85 18.93 -4.10
#